data_4c0d980f8c4e4ef2abefe89cb9161494
#
_entry.id   4c0d980f8c4e4ef2abefe89cb9161494
#
_cell.length_a   1.000
_cell.length_b   1.000
_cell.length_c   1.000
_cell.angle_alpha   90.00
_cell.angle_beta   90.00
_cell.angle_gamma   90.00
#
_symmetry.space_group_name_H-M   'P 1'
#
loop_
_entity.id
_entity.type
_entity.pdbx_description
1 polymer ?
#
loop_
_entity_poly.entity_id
_entity_poly.type
_entity_poly.pdbx_seq_one_letter_code
_entity_poly.pdbx_strand_id
1 'polypeptide(L)'
;MKNKVLIELIVPDIDEKFNLYIPINKRIGNIIVLLNKAVKELTNGLYDGTNKTTLYNRVTNERYAVNSLVRETNIRNGTILILM
;
A
#
# COMPACT_ATOMS: atom_id res chain seq x y z
N MET A 1 0.73 -17.49 2.67
CA MET A 1 1.19 -17.04 3.99
C MET A 1 0.02 -16.59 4.83
N LYS A 2 0.00 -16.96 6.09
CA LYS A 2 -1.16 -16.70 6.95
C LYS A 2 -1.32 -15.24 7.36
N ASN A 3 -0.22 -14.52 7.50
CA ASN A 3 -0.23 -13.17 8.08
C ASN A 3 0.09 -12.08 7.06
N LYS A 4 0.08 -12.43 5.79
CA LYS A 4 0.37 -11.50 4.70
C LYS A 4 -0.56 -11.75 3.54
N VAL A 5 -0.81 -10.71 2.77
CA VAL A 5 -1.55 -10.80 1.51
C VAL A 5 -0.71 -10.20 0.40
N LEU A 6 -0.85 -10.77 -0.79
CA LEU A 6 -0.19 -10.27 -1.99
C LEU A 6 -1.10 -9.25 -2.65
N ILE A 7 -0.62 -8.01 -2.78
CA ILE A 7 -1.39 -6.94 -3.42
C ILE A 7 -0.63 -6.42 -4.64
N GLU A 8 -1.37 -5.80 -5.54
CA GLU A 8 -0.78 -5.02 -6.61
C GLU A 8 -0.81 -3.55 -6.19
N LEU A 9 0.34 -2.90 -6.20
CA LEU A 9 0.48 -1.50 -5.81
C LEU A 9 0.73 -0.65 -7.03
N ILE A 10 -0.13 0.34 -7.24
CA ILE A 10 0.04 1.35 -8.31
C ILE A 10 0.57 2.61 -7.65
N VAL A 11 1.64 3.16 -8.21
CA VAL A 11 2.26 4.41 -7.74
C VAL A 11 2.21 5.41 -8.89
N PRO A 12 1.14 6.21 -8.99
CA PRO A 12 0.93 7.11 -10.14
C PRO A 12 2.04 8.13 -10.34
N ASP A 13 2.64 8.63 -9.25
CA ASP A 13 3.68 9.66 -9.33
C ASP A 13 4.85 9.26 -10.21
N ILE A 14 5.13 7.97 -10.30
CA ILE A 14 6.23 7.44 -11.10
C ILE A 14 5.77 6.47 -12.17
N ASP A 15 4.46 6.35 -12.36
CA ASP A 15 3.84 5.48 -13.36
C ASP A 15 4.36 4.04 -13.27
N GLU A 16 4.41 3.50 -12.05
CA GLU A 16 4.92 2.16 -11.78
C GLU A 16 3.90 1.30 -11.04
N LYS A 17 4.04 -0.01 -11.21
CA LYS A 17 3.25 -1.03 -10.51
C LYS A 17 4.17 -2.04 -9.88
N PHE A 18 3.78 -2.52 -8.70
CA PHE A 18 4.55 -3.52 -7.96
C PHE A 18 3.61 -4.58 -7.41
N ASN A 19 4.09 -5.81 -7.32
CA ASN A 19 3.41 -6.87 -6.57
C ASN A 19 4.16 -7.04 -5.27
N LEU A 20 3.50 -6.80 -4.16
CA LEU A 20 4.13 -6.80 -2.84
C LEU A 20 3.27 -7.54 -1.84
N TYR A 21 3.91 -8.21 -0.89
CA TYR A 21 3.23 -8.76 0.27
C TYR A 21 3.15 -7.69 1.35
N ILE A 22 1.98 -7.54 1.96
CA ILE A 22 1.82 -6.67 3.12
C ILE A 22 1.27 -7.46 4.30
N PRO A 23 1.72 -7.15 5.53
CA PRO A 23 1.21 -7.83 6.73
C PRO A 23 -0.22 -7.39 7.02
N ILE A 24 -1.05 -8.32 7.47
CA ILE A 24 -2.46 -8.03 7.77
C ILE A 24 -2.68 -7.59 9.21
N ASN A 25 -1.68 -7.76 10.08
CA ASN A 25 -1.77 -7.43 11.51
C ASN A 25 -1.28 -6.02 11.82
N LYS A 26 -1.06 -5.21 10.81
CA LYS A 26 -0.59 -3.83 10.97
C LYS A 26 -1.71 -2.86 10.59
N ARG A 27 -1.64 -1.65 11.13
CA ARG A 27 -2.57 -0.58 10.77
C ARG A 27 -2.19 0.01 9.41
N ILE A 28 -3.16 0.52 8.71
CA ILE A 28 -2.96 1.13 7.38
C ILE A 28 -1.87 2.21 7.43
N GLY A 29 -1.85 3.04 8.46
CA GLY A 29 -0.81 4.07 8.60
C GLY A 29 0.60 3.49 8.60
N ASN A 30 0.81 2.37 9.28
CA ASN A 30 2.10 1.69 9.28
C ASN A 30 2.42 1.06 7.93
N ILE A 31 1.40 0.54 7.24
CA ILE A 31 1.57 -0.01 5.89
C ILE A 31 2.00 1.09 4.92
N ILE A 32 1.42 2.28 5.02
CA ILE A 32 1.81 3.40 4.16
C ILE A 32 3.29 3.73 4.36
N VAL A 33 3.76 3.77 5.60
CA VAL A 33 5.18 4.03 5.90
C VAL A 33 6.06 2.95 5.28
N LEU A 34 5.68 1.68 5.44
CA LEU A 34 6.43 0.55 4.87
C LEU A 34 6.46 0.61 3.35
N LEU A 35 5.32 0.93 2.72
CA LEU A 35 5.24 1.00 1.26
C LEU A 35 6.06 2.18 0.72
N ASN A 36 5.99 3.34 1.36
CA ASN A 36 6.80 4.48 0.96
C ASN A 36 8.29 4.12 0.96
N LYS A 37 8.74 3.44 2.00
CA LYS A 37 10.13 3.03 2.12
C LYS A 37 10.48 1.98 1.06
N ALA A 38 9.63 0.98 0.88
CA ALA A 38 9.88 -0.10 -0.08
C ALA A 38 9.97 0.44 -1.50
N VAL A 39 9.04 1.30 -1.90
CA VAL A 39 9.03 1.86 -3.26
C VAL A 39 10.22 2.78 -3.46
N LYS A 40 10.60 3.55 -2.44
CA LYS A 40 11.80 4.38 -2.51
C LYS A 40 13.05 3.54 -2.79
N GLU A 41 13.20 2.42 -2.08
CA GLU A 41 14.33 1.51 -2.26
C GLU A 41 14.28 0.83 -3.64
N LEU A 42 13.12 0.35 -4.07
CA LEU A 42 12.96 -0.32 -5.36
C LEU A 42 13.23 0.59 -6.54
N THR A 43 13.07 1.90 -6.37
CA THR A 43 13.23 2.88 -7.44
C THR A 43 14.51 3.72 -7.31
N ASN A 44 15.40 3.33 -6.41
CA ASN A 44 16.65 4.08 -6.14
C ASN A 44 16.40 5.55 -5.82
N GLY A 45 15.34 5.81 -5.06
CA GLY A 45 15.01 7.16 -4.62
C GLY A 45 14.19 7.99 -5.60
N LEU A 46 13.80 7.41 -6.74
CA LEU A 46 12.93 8.12 -7.68
C LEU A 46 11.60 8.50 -7.03
N TYR A 47 11.05 7.59 -6.23
CA TYR A 47 9.85 7.87 -5.44
C TYR A 47 10.26 8.22 -4.02
N ASP A 48 9.69 9.30 -3.47
CA ASP A 48 9.91 9.69 -2.08
C ASP A 48 8.57 10.15 -1.50
N GLY A 49 7.86 9.21 -0.87
CA GLY A 49 6.56 9.47 -0.27
C GLY A 49 6.68 10.39 0.95
N THR A 50 5.61 11.11 1.24
CA THR A 50 5.54 12.04 2.36
C THR A 50 4.55 11.53 3.41
N ASN A 51 4.43 12.25 4.53
CA ASN A 51 3.44 11.94 5.56
C ASN A 51 2.00 12.22 5.10
N LYS A 52 1.84 12.82 3.91
CA LYS A 52 0.52 13.05 3.30
C LYS A 52 0.11 11.95 2.33
N THR A 53 1.00 10.98 2.08
CA THR A 53 0.69 9.84 1.22
C THR A 53 -0.44 9.02 1.84
N THR A 54 -1.38 8.62 1.01
CA THR A 54 -2.53 7.82 1.42
C THR A 54 -2.63 6.55 0.59
N LEU A 55 -3.50 5.64 1.02
CA LEU A 55 -3.71 4.36 0.35
C LEU A 55 -5.17 4.24 -0.05
N TYR A 56 -5.41 3.93 -1.33
CA TYR A 56 -6.75 3.81 -1.90
C TYR A 56 -6.95 2.44 -2.52
N ASN A 57 -8.21 2.00 -2.55
CA ASN A 57 -8.61 0.82 -3.33
C ASN A 57 -8.84 1.27 -4.78
N ARG A 58 -8.19 0.62 -5.74
CA ARG A 58 -8.29 0.98 -7.15
C ARG A 58 -9.68 0.77 -7.71
N VAL A 59 -10.38 -0.27 -7.24
CA VAL A 59 -11.69 -0.64 -7.78
C VAL A 59 -12.81 0.19 -7.16
N THR A 60 -12.79 0.38 -5.84
CA THR A 60 -13.86 1.07 -5.12
C THR A 60 -13.61 2.56 -4.95
N ASN A 61 -12.37 3.03 -5.19
CA ASN A 61 -11.91 4.40 -4.93
C ASN A 61 -11.99 4.78 -3.45
N GLU A 62 -12.12 3.81 -2.57
CA GLU A 62 -12.17 4.04 -1.14
C GLU A 62 -10.77 4.37 -0.60
N ARG A 63 -10.68 5.44 0.20
CA ARG A 63 -9.47 5.75 0.95
C ARG A 63 -9.52 5.01 2.29
N TYR A 64 -8.47 4.28 2.60
CA TYR A 64 -8.42 3.52 3.83
C TYR A 64 -8.12 4.41 5.03
N ALA A 65 -8.81 4.16 6.14
CA ALA A 65 -8.56 4.88 7.40
C ALA A 65 -7.24 4.40 8.01
N VAL A 66 -6.38 5.35 8.38
CA VAL A 66 -5.02 5.04 8.85
C VAL A 66 -4.99 4.20 10.13
N ASN A 67 -6.04 4.27 10.94
CA ASN A 67 -6.10 3.52 12.21
C ASN A 67 -6.68 2.12 12.07
N SER A 68 -7.19 1.75 10.89
CA SER A 68 -7.75 0.43 10.66
C SER A 68 -6.64 -0.60 10.49
N LEU A 69 -6.85 -1.79 11.04
CA LEU A 69 -5.98 -2.93 10.74
C LEU A 69 -6.26 -3.44 9.34
N VAL A 70 -5.23 -3.86 8.61
CA VAL A 70 -5.41 -4.40 7.26
C VAL A 70 -6.45 -5.52 7.25
N ARG A 71 -6.38 -6.45 8.22
CA ARG A 71 -7.32 -7.58 8.26
C ARG A 71 -8.76 -7.17 8.49
N GLU A 72 -9.01 -5.95 8.99
CA GLU A 72 -10.36 -5.42 9.21
C GLU A 72 -10.92 -4.71 7.98
N THR A 73 -10.11 -4.54 6.95
CA THR A 73 -10.51 -3.90 5.70
C THR A 73 -10.92 -4.96 4.67
N ASN A 74 -11.26 -4.50 3.47
CA ASN A 74 -11.56 -5.39 2.34
C ASN A 74 -10.31 -5.83 1.57
N ILE A 75 -9.11 -5.51 2.08
CA ILE A 75 -7.86 -5.89 1.39
C ILE A 75 -7.64 -7.39 1.52
N ARG A 76 -7.46 -8.05 0.38
CA ARG A 76 -7.24 -9.50 0.26
C ARG A 76 -6.17 -9.77 -0.79
N ASN A 77 -5.80 -11.04 -0.96
CA ASN A 77 -4.91 -11.41 -2.06
C ASN A 77 -5.51 -10.95 -3.38
N GLY A 78 -4.70 -10.26 -4.19
CA GLY A 78 -5.13 -9.75 -5.48
C GLY A 78 -5.74 -8.35 -5.44
N THR A 79 -5.94 -7.76 -4.27
CA THR A 79 -6.45 -6.39 -4.18
C THR A 79 -5.47 -5.42 -4.85
N ILE A 80 -6.01 -4.49 -5.63
CA ILE A 80 -5.23 -3.47 -6.32
C ILE A 80 -5.33 -2.18 -5.51
N LEU A 81 -4.19 -1.67 -5.06
CA LEU A 81 -4.10 -0.48 -4.22
C LEU A 81 -3.37 0.63 -4.97
N ILE A 82 -3.71 1.87 -4.62
CA ILE A 82 -3.03 3.08 -5.14
C ILE A 82 -2.36 3.78 -3.98
N LEU A 83 -1.08 4.09 -4.14
CA LEU A 83 -0.28 4.84 -3.17
C LEU A 83 -0.02 6.23 -3.73
N MET A 84 -0.65 7.23 -3.10
CA MET A 84 -0.44 8.62 -3.54
C MET A 84 -0.82 9.65 -2.47
#